data_cc94e5d2884c78eb94752472a5fcf5e4
#
_entry.id   cc94e5d2884c78eb94752472a5fcf5e4
#
_cell.length_a   1.000
_cell.length_b   1.000
_cell.length_c   1.000
_cell.angle_alpha   90.00
_cell.angle_beta   90.00
_cell.angle_gamma   90.00
#
_symmetry.space_group_name_H-M   'P 1'
#
loop_
_entity.id
_entity.type
_entity.pdbx_description
1 polymer ?
#
loop_
_entity_poly.entity_id
_entity_poly.type
_entity_poly.pdbx_seq_one_letter_code
_entity_poly.pdbx_strand_id
1 'polypeptide(L)'
;MMHIGDEAMFEEFVAQARRRGIRDIVAVSSNPDDTSARYGLESVPRLGLSGDRASMIAQAPEAALAALDTVDAVVITGAGNLASTWPVHIIERLEIARRAAAQGIPLVITGQTLGPGLVPDDERMLAELLHSAALVGVRESASHALASRLGVDDGRLRQGADDASFLGLPPGEHPAPEPYVLVSLSTHVGAADRTDFVDSVAALLDSIARDSGVEIVFLAHFGPLAAPWQRGDVVMHEAVAARMTQPTRTEPTSTAAEAARLARSASMVVTSRYHPAVFAGPSGVATLGIAVDDYTTVKLSGALAAFGQASVVAAADLADAPQLAERLWGARHEIRVRGQVIAAERRAESDAWWDRVVGVVSNT
;
A
#
# COMPACT_ATOMS: atom_id res chain seq x y z
N MET A 1 4.65 0.69 -16.44
CA MET A 1 3.81 1.46 -15.49
C MET A 1 4.29 1.10 -14.10
N MET A 2 4.53 2.08 -13.28
CA MET A 2 4.92 1.89 -11.87
C MET A 2 3.71 1.97 -10.96
N HIS A 3 3.68 1.12 -9.96
CA HIS A 3 2.71 1.14 -8.87
C HIS A 3 3.48 1.48 -7.58
N ILE A 4 3.56 2.77 -7.25
CA ILE A 4 4.43 3.28 -6.17
C ILE A 4 4.24 2.49 -4.86
N GLY A 5 3.00 2.12 -4.55
CA GLY A 5 2.69 1.41 -3.32
C GLY A 5 3.27 0.01 -3.23
N ASP A 6 3.13 -0.78 -4.30
CA ASP A 6 3.66 -2.15 -4.32
C ASP A 6 5.19 -2.13 -4.32
N GLU A 7 5.79 -1.18 -5.05
CA GLU A 7 7.24 -0.94 -5.03
C GLU A 7 7.73 -0.52 -3.63
N ALA A 8 7.00 0.35 -2.94
CA ALA A 8 7.38 0.83 -1.61
C ALA A 8 7.46 -0.32 -0.59
N MET A 9 6.49 -1.24 -0.60
CA MET A 9 6.48 -2.38 0.31
C MET A 9 7.64 -3.35 -0.01
N PHE A 10 7.93 -3.57 -1.29
CA PHE A 10 9.07 -4.39 -1.69
C PHE A 10 10.40 -3.73 -1.36
N GLU A 11 10.55 -2.42 -1.63
CA GLU A 11 11.75 -1.64 -1.29
C GLU A 11 12.03 -1.67 0.22
N GLU A 12 11.01 -1.51 1.06
CA GLU A 12 11.18 -1.60 2.51
C GLU A 12 11.54 -3.02 2.94
N PHE A 13 10.93 -4.07 2.37
CA PHE A 13 11.32 -5.45 2.62
C PHE A 13 12.81 -5.67 2.34
N VAL A 14 13.29 -5.27 1.16
CA VAL A 14 14.70 -5.40 0.79
C VAL A 14 15.61 -4.64 1.75
N ALA A 15 15.21 -3.42 2.16
CA ALA A 15 15.95 -2.62 3.12
C ALA A 15 16.02 -3.27 4.50
N GLN A 16 14.90 -3.84 4.99
CA GLN A 16 14.82 -4.52 6.29
C GLN A 16 15.63 -5.82 6.29
N ALA A 17 15.55 -6.60 5.21
CA ALA A 17 16.32 -7.83 5.03
C ALA A 17 17.84 -7.54 5.04
N ARG A 18 18.29 -6.58 4.23
CA ARG A 18 19.70 -6.20 4.13
C ARG A 18 20.26 -5.61 5.42
N ARG A 19 19.50 -4.80 6.14
CA ARG A 19 19.88 -4.27 7.47
C ARG A 19 20.15 -5.39 8.49
N ARG A 20 19.46 -6.53 8.34
CA ARG A 20 19.58 -7.71 9.21
C ARG A 20 20.49 -8.81 8.66
N GLY A 21 21.25 -8.51 7.61
CA GLY A 21 22.28 -9.39 7.08
C GLY A 21 21.85 -10.34 5.96
N ILE A 22 20.57 -10.36 5.56
CA ILE A 22 20.09 -11.15 4.42
C ILE A 22 20.44 -10.39 3.14
N ARG A 23 21.25 -10.99 2.28
CA ARG A 23 21.75 -10.36 1.05
C ARG A 23 21.32 -11.08 -0.20
N ASP A 24 21.15 -12.39 -0.12
CA ASP A 24 20.78 -13.24 -1.24
C ASP A 24 19.25 -13.29 -1.33
N ILE A 25 18.71 -12.49 -2.23
CA ILE A 25 17.27 -12.32 -2.42
C ILE A 25 16.95 -12.56 -3.89
N VAL A 26 16.02 -13.48 -4.16
CA VAL A 26 15.43 -13.70 -5.48
C VAL A 26 14.00 -13.16 -5.47
N ALA A 27 13.71 -12.23 -6.37
CA ALA A 27 12.37 -11.64 -6.47
C ALA A 27 11.54 -12.31 -7.56
N VAL A 28 10.27 -12.60 -7.27
CA VAL A 28 9.28 -12.96 -8.29
C VAL A 28 8.60 -11.66 -8.78
N SER A 29 8.79 -11.29 -10.02
CA SER A 29 8.39 -9.99 -10.57
C SER A 29 7.63 -10.09 -11.88
N SER A 30 6.75 -9.11 -12.13
CA SER A 30 6.10 -8.91 -13.44
C SER A 30 7.06 -8.36 -14.51
N ASN A 31 8.16 -7.73 -14.07
CA ASN A 31 9.21 -7.18 -14.92
C ASN A 31 10.58 -7.45 -14.27
N PRO A 32 11.12 -8.67 -14.42
CA PRO A 32 12.35 -9.09 -13.77
C PRO A 32 13.55 -8.19 -14.07
N ASP A 33 13.72 -7.76 -15.30
CA ASP A 33 14.86 -6.92 -15.70
C ASP A 33 14.84 -5.55 -14.96
N ASP A 34 13.67 -4.91 -14.89
CA ASP A 34 13.50 -3.64 -14.16
C ASP A 34 13.73 -3.84 -12.65
N THR A 35 13.19 -4.91 -12.07
CA THR A 35 13.36 -5.24 -10.65
C THR A 35 14.84 -5.50 -10.32
N SER A 36 15.54 -6.30 -11.14
CA SER A 36 16.96 -6.58 -10.97
C SER A 36 17.81 -5.30 -11.07
N ALA A 37 17.55 -4.47 -12.07
CA ALA A 37 18.27 -3.21 -12.27
C ALA A 37 18.03 -2.22 -11.13
N ARG A 38 16.81 -2.14 -10.62
CA ARG A 38 16.40 -1.18 -9.58
C ARG A 38 16.94 -1.54 -8.21
N TYR A 39 16.88 -2.83 -7.85
CA TYR A 39 17.20 -3.28 -6.49
C TYR A 39 18.54 -4.00 -6.37
N GLY A 40 19.22 -4.31 -7.49
CA GLY A 40 20.49 -5.02 -7.50
C GLY A 40 20.37 -6.43 -6.89
N LEU A 41 19.39 -7.20 -7.34
CA LEU A 41 19.11 -8.55 -6.90
C LEU A 41 18.66 -9.43 -8.09
N GLU A 42 18.67 -10.74 -7.91
CA GLU A 42 18.14 -11.67 -8.89
C GLU A 42 16.62 -11.60 -8.96
N SER A 43 16.05 -11.68 -10.14
CA SER A 43 14.60 -11.71 -10.36
C SER A 43 14.20 -12.75 -11.37
N VAL A 44 13.07 -13.40 -11.11
CA VAL A 44 12.42 -14.35 -11.99
C VAL A 44 10.99 -13.90 -12.33
N PRO A 45 10.45 -14.32 -13.48
CA PRO A 45 9.09 -13.94 -13.84
C PRO A 45 8.06 -14.57 -12.90
N ARG A 46 6.92 -13.89 -12.76
CA ARG A 46 5.74 -14.43 -12.08
C ARG A 46 5.28 -15.73 -12.72
N LEU A 47 4.43 -16.50 -12.02
CA LEU A 47 3.85 -17.74 -12.53
C LEU A 47 3.04 -17.56 -13.84
N GLY A 48 2.71 -16.31 -14.23
CA GLY A 48 2.10 -16.00 -15.52
C GLY A 48 0.71 -16.59 -15.69
N LEU A 49 0.01 -16.86 -14.60
CA LEU A 49 -1.31 -17.48 -14.61
C LEU A 49 -2.31 -16.60 -15.37
N SER A 50 -2.98 -17.17 -16.36
CA SER A 50 -3.99 -16.50 -17.17
C SER A 50 -5.14 -17.43 -17.49
N GLY A 51 -6.32 -16.88 -17.85
CA GLY A 51 -7.51 -17.66 -18.15
C GLY A 51 -8.49 -17.79 -16.98
N ASP A 52 -9.34 -18.81 -17.03
CA ASP A 52 -10.24 -19.12 -15.93
C ASP A 52 -9.49 -19.82 -14.75
N ARG A 53 -10.18 -19.95 -13.60
CA ARG A 53 -9.58 -20.54 -12.39
C ARG A 53 -8.99 -21.94 -12.59
N ALA A 54 -9.60 -22.76 -13.41
CA ALA A 54 -9.15 -24.14 -13.64
C ALA A 54 -7.89 -24.16 -14.53
N SER A 55 -7.83 -23.28 -15.54
CA SER A 55 -6.67 -23.17 -16.42
C SER A 55 -5.48 -22.46 -15.77
N MET A 56 -5.70 -21.57 -14.80
CA MET A 56 -4.63 -20.89 -14.07
C MET A 56 -3.69 -21.87 -13.37
N ILE A 57 -4.20 -22.93 -12.78
CA ILE A 57 -3.41 -23.93 -12.02
C ILE A 57 -2.49 -24.75 -12.95
N ALA A 58 -2.83 -24.89 -14.22
CA ALA A 58 -2.13 -25.75 -15.18
C ALA A 58 -0.93 -25.07 -15.89
N GLN A 59 -0.72 -23.78 -15.71
CA GLN A 59 0.21 -22.98 -16.53
C GLN A 59 1.42 -22.40 -15.77
N ALA A 60 1.76 -22.96 -14.61
CA ALA A 60 2.87 -22.44 -13.81
C ALA A 60 4.22 -22.54 -14.58
N PRO A 61 4.90 -21.42 -14.90
CA PRO A 61 6.18 -21.46 -15.59
C PRO A 61 7.25 -22.11 -14.72
N GLU A 62 8.06 -22.96 -15.31
CA GLU A 62 9.14 -23.68 -14.63
C GLU A 62 10.14 -22.75 -13.91
N ALA A 63 10.43 -21.56 -14.47
CA ALA A 63 11.48 -20.67 -13.95
C ALA A 63 11.19 -20.15 -12.52
N ALA A 64 9.95 -19.72 -12.24
CA ALA A 64 9.60 -19.24 -10.89
C ALA A 64 9.51 -20.39 -9.87
N LEU A 65 9.10 -21.57 -10.32
CA LEU A 65 9.09 -22.76 -9.45
C LEU A 65 10.50 -23.31 -9.24
N ALA A 66 11.37 -23.26 -10.25
CA ALA A 66 12.78 -23.67 -10.11
C ALA A 66 13.55 -22.78 -9.15
N ALA A 67 13.22 -21.50 -9.06
CA ALA A 67 13.85 -20.60 -8.07
C ALA A 67 13.61 -21.09 -6.63
N LEU A 68 12.45 -21.71 -6.34
CA LEU A 68 12.17 -22.27 -5.02
C LEU A 68 13.10 -23.44 -4.64
N ASP A 69 13.72 -24.09 -5.62
CA ASP A 69 14.68 -25.20 -5.37
C ASP A 69 16.04 -24.67 -4.88
N THR A 70 16.24 -23.35 -4.84
CA THR A 70 17.51 -22.68 -4.50
C THR A 70 17.43 -21.75 -3.28
N VAL A 71 16.25 -21.62 -2.65
CA VAL A 71 16.05 -20.70 -1.53
C VAL A 71 15.73 -21.43 -0.22
N ASP A 72 16.13 -20.83 0.89
CA ASP A 72 15.91 -21.38 2.24
C ASP A 72 14.61 -20.92 2.86
N ALA A 73 13.99 -19.83 2.36
CA ALA A 73 12.73 -19.29 2.85
C ALA A 73 11.96 -18.53 1.76
N VAL A 74 10.65 -18.41 1.94
CA VAL A 74 9.77 -17.60 1.07
C VAL A 74 9.13 -16.49 1.88
N VAL A 75 9.14 -15.27 1.35
CA VAL A 75 8.42 -14.12 1.91
C VAL A 75 7.43 -13.59 0.89
N ILE A 76 6.15 -13.56 1.23
CA ILE A 76 5.12 -12.84 0.50
C ILE A 76 5.04 -11.43 1.08
N THR A 77 5.59 -10.47 0.36
CA THR A 77 5.65 -9.07 0.78
C THR A 77 4.28 -8.41 0.76
N GLY A 78 4.14 -7.30 1.51
CA GLY A 78 2.91 -6.56 1.65
C GLY A 78 2.21 -6.25 0.33
N ALA A 79 0.90 -6.39 0.32
CA ALA A 79 0.03 -6.08 -0.81
C ALA A 79 -1.43 -5.90 -0.37
N GLY A 80 -2.26 -5.41 -1.29
CA GLY A 80 -3.68 -5.24 -1.04
C GLY A 80 -4.56 -6.01 -2.02
N ASN A 81 -4.11 -7.14 -2.53
CA ASN A 81 -4.75 -7.84 -3.64
C ASN A 81 -5.15 -9.30 -3.35
N LEU A 82 -5.18 -9.71 -2.06
CA LEU A 82 -5.72 -11.02 -1.65
C LEU A 82 -7.25 -10.94 -1.47
N ALA A 83 -7.97 -10.69 -2.57
CA ALA A 83 -9.41 -10.55 -2.64
C ALA A 83 -9.94 -11.21 -3.92
N SER A 84 -11.24 -11.56 -3.95
CA SER A 84 -11.87 -12.21 -5.12
C SER A 84 -11.97 -11.31 -6.35
N THR A 85 -11.74 -10.01 -6.20
CA THR A 85 -11.57 -9.10 -7.35
C THR A 85 -10.34 -9.49 -8.19
N TRP A 86 -9.32 -10.08 -7.57
CA TRP A 86 -8.08 -10.50 -8.22
C TRP A 86 -7.66 -11.91 -7.82
N PRO A 87 -8.46 -12.95 -8.14
CA PRO A 87 -8.23 -14.33 -7.68
C PRO A 87 -6.88 -14.90 -8.10
N VAL A 88 -6.32 -14.41 -9.20
CA VAL A 88 -4.97 -14.82 -9.69
C VAL A 88 -3.90 -14.62 -8.61
N HIS A 89 -4.00 -13.61 -7.77
CA HIS A 89 -3.02 -13.35 -6.72
C HIS A 89 -3.12 -14.34 -5.56
N ILE A 90 -4.31 -14.82 -5.25
CA ILE A 90 -4.51 -15.87 -4.23
C ILE A 90 -3.95 -17.18 -4.79
N ILE A 91 -4.31 -17.54 -6.02
CA ILE A 91 -3.90 -18.80 -6.67
C ILE A 91 -2.37 -18.85 -6.81
N GLU A 92 -1.74 -17.80 -7.33
CA GLU A 92 -0.30 -17.74 -7.53
C GLU A 92 0.47 -17.93 -6.23
N ARG A 93 0.08 -17.21 -5.19
CA ARG A 93 0.75 -17.31 -3.88
C ARG A 93 0.51 -18.64 -3.20
N LEU A 94 -0.67 -19.21 -3.36
CA LEU A 94 -0.96 -20.55 -2.85
C LEU A 94 -0.13 -21.62 -3.54
N GLU A 95 0.07 -21.55 -4.86
CA GLU A 95 0.95 -22.50 -5.58
C GLU A 95 2.40 -22.40 -5.10
N ILE A 96 2.92 -21.19 -4.90
CA ILE A 96 4.24 -20.97 -4.31
C ILE A 96 4.30 -21.55 -2.89
N ALA A 97 3.28 -21.32 -2.08
CA ALA A 97 3.20 -21.82 -0.70
C ALA A 97 3.15 -23.35 -0.63
N ARG A 98 2.38 -23.99 -1.50
CA ARG A 98 2.32 -25.46 -1.62
C ARG A 98 3.66 -26.06 -1.99
N ARG A 99 4.35 -25.43 -2.94
CA ARG A 99 5.68 -25.89 -3.35
C ARG A 99 6.69 -25.73 -2.22
N ALA A 100 6.71 -24.57 -1.55
CA ALA A 100 7.58 -24.35 -0.40
C ALA A 100 7.31 -25.36 0.72
N ALA A 101 6.05 -25.62 1.05
CA ALA A 101 5.66 -26.60 2.07
C ALA A 101 6.11 -28.02 1.71
N ALA A 102 6.00 -28.42 0.44
CA ALA A 102 6.44 -29.74 -0.03
C ALA A 102 7.96 -29.95 0.10
N GLN A 103 8.72 -28.87 0.13
CA GLN A 103 10.19 -28.88 0.31
C GLN A 103 10.62 -28.58 1.74
N GLY A 104 9.68 -28.33 2.65
CA GLY A 104 9.99 -27.95 4.04
C GLY A 104 10.50 -26.52 4.19
N ILE A 105 10.35 -25.67 3.16
CA ILE A 105 10.78 -24.28 3.15
C ILE A 105 9.76 -23.42 3.91
N PRO A 106 10.15 -22.65 4.94
CA PRO A 106 9.24 -21.79 5.68
C PRO A 106 8.72 -20.65 4.83
N LEU A 107 7.44 -20.32 5.04
CA LEU A 107 6.76 -19.19 4.41
C LEU A 107 6.44 -18.12 5.46
N VAL A 108 6.70 -16.86 5.12
CA VAL A 108 6.27 -15.69 5.88
C VAL A 108 5.39 -14.81 4.99
N ILE A 109 4.32 -14.27 5.56
CA ILE A 109 3.43 -13.29 4.91
C ILE A 109 3.53 -11.99 5.69
N THR A 110 3.79 -10.84 5.01
CA THR A 110 3.89 -9.53 5.68
C THR A 110 2.88 -8.54 5.10
N GLY A 111 2.46 -7.55 5.88
CA GLY A 111 1.78 -6.32 5.43
C GLY A 111 0.56 -6.49 4.52
N GLN A 112 -0.20 -7.59 4.62
CA GLN A 112 -1.30 -7.87 3.70
C GLN A 112 -2.60 -7.17 4.10
N THR A 113 -3.37 -6.73 3.09
CA THR A 113 -4.82 -6.59 3.19
C THR A 113 -5.48 -7.87 2.70
N LEU A 114 -6.39 -8.42 3.49
CA LEU A 114 -7.17 -9.63 3.18
C LEU A 114 -8.62 -9.24 2.88
N GLY A 115 -9.15 -9.65 1.71
CA GLY A 115 -10.49 -9.26 1.29
C GLY A 115 -10.58 -7.75 0.99
N PRO A 116 -11.75 -7.12 1.20
CA PRO A 116 -13.06 -7.74 1.45
C PRO A 116 -13.62 -8.51 0.24
N GLY A 117 -14.80 -9.10 0.41
CA GLY A 117 -15.55 -9.66 -0.72
C GLY A 117 -14.93 -10.96 -1.26
N LEU A 118 -14.64 -11.92 -0.38
CA LEU A 118 -14.19 -13.25 -0.79
C LEU A 118 -15.38 -14.15 -1.16
N VAL A 119 -15.31 -14.80 -2.31
CA VAL A 119 -16.19 -15.92 -2.63
C VAL A 119 -15.68 -17.19 -1.91
N PRO A 120 -16.55 -18.20 -1.65
CA PRO A 120 -16.20 -19.36 -0.82
C PRO A 120 -14.94 -20.11 -1.27
N ASP A 121 -14.70 -20.22 -2.57
CA ASP A 121 -13.53 -20.91 -3.10
C ASP A 121 -12.24 -20.13 -2.82
N ASP A 122 -12.25 -18.81 -2.98
CA ASP A 122 -11.10 -17.95 -2.69
C ASP A 122 -10.84 -17.88 -1.19
N GLU A 123 -11.91 -17.88 -0.37
CA GLU A 123 -11.78 -17.92 1.10
C GLU A 123 -11.09 -19.21 1.56
N ARG A 124 -11.45 -20.37 0.99
CA ARG A 124 -10.78 -21.64 1.28
C ARG A 124 -9.30 -21.63 0.85
N MET A 125 -9.01 -21.13 -0.35
CA MET A 125 -7.63 -21.01 -0.84
C MET A 125 -6.81 -20.04 0.01
N LEU A 126 -7.39 -18.92 0.41
CA LEU A 126 -6.74 -17.97 1.30
C LEU A 126 -6.46 -18.58 2.67
N ALA A 127 -7.43 -19.32 3.25
CA ALA A 127 -7.22 -20.01 4.52
C ALA A 127 -6.05 -21.02 4.42
N GLU A 128 -5.98 -21.81 3.36
CA GLU A 128 -4.87 -22.75 3.11
C GLU A 128 -3.53 -21.99 3.03
N LEU A 129 -3.47 -20.90 2.28
CA LEU A 129 -2.28 -20.05 2.17
C LEU A 129 -1.84 -19.52 3.53
N LEU A 130 -2.76 -18.98 4.34
CA LEU A 130 -2.44 -18.42 5.66
C LEU A 130 -2.00 -19.52 6.65
N HIS A 131 -2.59 -20.71 6.59
CA HIS A 131 -2.21 -21.84 7.43
C HIS A 131 -0.82 -22.39 7.10
N SER A 132 -0.36 -22.28 5.87
CA SER A 132 0.98 -22.72 5.46
C SER A 132 2.10 -21.76 5.94
N ALA A 133 1.76 -20.54 6.37
CA ALA A 133 2.73 -19.55 6.78
C ALA A 133 3.17 -19.72 8.25
N ALA A 134 4.46 -19.62 8.52
CA ALA A 134 5.04 -19.58 9.87
C ALA A 134 4.66 -18.29 10.60
N LEU A 135 4.57 -17.17 9.88
CA LEU A 135 4.12 -15.85 10.38
C LEU A 135 3.19 -15.19 9.36
N VAL A 136 2.17 -14.53 9.88
CA VAL A 136 1.19 -13.75 9.09
C VAL A 136 1.10 -12.34 9.64
N GLY A 137 1.54 -11.36 8.85
CA GLY A 137 1.42 -9.93 9.12
C GLY A 137 0.32 -9.30 8.29
N VAL A 138 -0.60 -8.59 8.93
CA VAL A 138 -1.65 -7.80 8.29
C VAL A 138 -1.60 -6.36 8.77
N ARG A 139 -2.16 -5.43 8.00
CA ARG A 139 -1.97 -3.99 8.22
C ARG A 139 -3.22 -3.23 8.68
N GLU A 140 -4.38 -3.88 8.75
CA GLU A 140 -5.61 -3.30 9.30
C GLU A 140 -6.45 -4.32 10.06
N SER A 141 -7.31 -3.82 10.95
CA SER A 141 -8.13 -4.65 11.86
C SER A 141 -9.11 -5.57 11.11
N ALA A 142 -9.63 -5.15 9.96
CA ALA A 142 -10.51 -5.99 9.15
C ALA A 142 -9.80 -7.26 8.66
N SER A 143 -8.55 -7.12 8.19
CA SER A 143 -7.72 -8.26 7.76
C SER A 143 -7.32 -9.14 8.94
N HIS A 144 -7.04 -8.56 10.11
CA HIS A 144 -6.77 -9.32 11.33
C HIS A 144 -7.98 -10.16 11.73
N ALA A 145 -9.17 -9.55 11.79
CA ALA A 145 -10.41 -10.25 12.10
C ALA A 145 -10.72 -11.37 11.10
N LEU A 146 -10.44 -11.14 9.81
CA LEU A 146 -10.60 -12.17 8.78
C LEU A 146 -9.61 -13.32 8.98
N ALA A 147 -8.33 -13.05 9.21
CA ALA A 147 -7.32 -14.09 9.44
C ALA A 147 -7.65 -14.93 10.69
N SER A 148 -8.07 -14.29 11.79
CA SER A 148 -8.52 -14.99 13.01
C SER A 148 -9.74 -15.86 12.75
N ARG A 149 -10.74 -15.37 11.99
CA ARG A 149 -11.93 -16.15 11.60
C ARG A 149 -11.55 -17.36 10.72
N LEU A 150 -10.52 -17.22 9.89
CA LEU A 150 -9.99 -18.32 9.07
C LEU A 150 -9.10 -19.28 9.89
N GLY A 151 -8.95 -19.07 11.20
CA GLY A 151 -8.25 -19.97 12.09
C GLY A 151 -6.74 -19.81 12.17
N VAL A 152 -6.21 -18.64 11.78
CA VAL A 152 -4.79 -18.34 12.01
C VAL A 152 -4.56 -18.12 13.50
N ASP A 153 -3.58 -18.82 14.05
CA ASP A 153 -3.20 -18.77 15.45
C ASP A 153 -2.64 -17.39 15.85
N ASP A 154 -3.07 -16.86 16.99
CA ASP A 154 -2.62 -15.56 17.53
C ASP A 154 -1.10 -15.47 17.71
N GLY A 155 -0.44 -16.61 18.02
CA GLY A 155 1.03 -16.66 18.13
C GLY A 155 1.75 -16.36 16.81
N ARG A 156 1.09 -16.61 15.67
CA ARG A 156 1.63 -16.39 14.32
C ARG A 156 1.05 -15.15 13.64
N LEU A 157 -0.11 -14.67 14.07
CA LEU A 157 -0.81 -13.53 13.50
C LEU A 157 -0.37 -12.22 14.16
N ARG A 158 -0.10 -11.19 13.35
CA ARG A 158 0.17 -9.85 13.83
C ARG A 158 -0.56 -8.82 12.99
N GLN A 159 -1.21 -7.87 13.67
CA GLN A 159 -1.62 -6.60 13.07
C GLN A 159 -0.53 -5.56 13.32
N GLY A 160 -0.06 -4.89 12.26
CA GLY A 160 0.90 -3.79 12.31
C GLY A 160 0.42 -2.57 11.52
N ALA A 161 1.27 -1.60 11.35
CA ALA A 161 1.13 -0.61 10.27
C ALA A 161 1.55 -1.24 8.93
N ASP A 162 1.25 -0.57 7.82
CA ASP A 162 1.75 -0.99 6.51
C ASP A 162 3.29 -1.05 6.51
N ASP A 163 3.86 -2.05 5.86
CA ASP A 163 5.31 -2.28 5.83
C ASP A 163 6.07 -1.05 5.27
N ALA A 164 5.49 -0.32 4.32
CA ALA A 164 6.09 0.88 3.73
C ALA A 164 5.94 2.17 4.57
N SER A 165 5.28 2.11 5.73
CA SER A 165 5.02 3.31 6.54
C SER A 165 6.29 4.10 6.86
N PHE A 166 7.40 3.40 7.08
CA PHE A 166 8.67 4.03 7.46
C PHE A 166 9.73 4.06 6.35
N LEU A 167 9.36 3.73 5.12
CA LEU A 167 10.28 3.74 3.98
C LEU A 167 11.06 5.07 3.89
N GLY A 168 12.40 4.99 3.93
CA GLY A 168 13.26 6.16 3.83
C GLY A 168 13.13 7.20 4.94
N LEU A 169 12.48 6.87 6.06
CA LEU A 169 12.36 7.75 7.23
C LEU A 169 13.28 7.23 8.35
N PRO A 170 14.39 7.91 8.67
CA PRO A 170 15.24 7.55 9.79
C PRO A 170 14.49 7.65 11.13
N PRO A 171 14.90 6.88 12.15
CA PRO A 171 14.32 6.99 13.49
C PRO A 171 14.46 8.39 14.09
N GLY A 172 13.37 8.93 14.62
CA GLY A 172 13.34 10.25 15.24
C GLY A 172 13.34 11.43 14.28
N GLU A 173 13.43 11.20 12.97
CA GLU A 173 13.30 12.26 11.98
C GLU A 173 11.84 12.56 11.65
N HIS A 174 11.52 13.85 11.61
CA HIS A 174 10.21 14.34 11.19
C HIS A 174 10.40 15.53 10.26
N PRO A 175 10.17 15.37 8.94
CA PRO A 175 10.28 16.46 7.99
C PRO A 175 9.41 17.65 8.40
N ALA A 176 9.96 18.86 8.26
CA ALA A 176 9.19 20.08 8.48
C ALA A 176 8.06 20.17 7.43
N PRO A 177 6.87 20.66 7.82
CA PRO A 177 5.80 20.86 6.86
C PRO A 177 6.16 21.96 5.86
N GLU A 178 5.96 21.66 4.58
CA GLU A 178 6.03 22.62 3.49
C GLU A 178 4.63 23.15 3.15
N PRO A 179 4.50 24.37 2.59
CA PRO A 179 3.21 25.03 2.39
C PRO A 179 2.47 24.51 1.15
N TYR A 180 2.14 23.23 1.12
CA TYR A 180 1.28 22.63 0.09
C TYR A 180 0.35 21.57 0.67
N VAL A 181 -0.74 21.31 -0.06
CA VAL A 181 -1.61 20.16 0.11
C VAL A 181 -1.28 19.14 -0.97
N LEU A 182 -0.86 17.94 -0.57
CA LEU A 182 -0.60 16.85 -1.52
C LEU A 182 -1.90 16.15 -1.87
N VAL A 183 -2.15 15.96 -3.17
CA VAL A 183 -3.34 15.29 -3.69
C VAL A 183 -2.94 14.09 -4.54
N SER A 184 -3.55 12.94 -4.29
CA SER A 184 -3.35 11.76 -5.13
C SER A 184 -4.66 11.03 -5.37
N LEU A 185 -5.10 11.00 -6.61
CA LEU A 185 -6.40 10.48 -7.01
C LEU A 185 -6.24 9.31 -7.98
N SER A 186 -6.99 8.24 -7.72
CA SER A 186 -7.11 7.11 -8.63
C SER A 186 -8.04 7.43 -9.79
N THR A 187 -7.82 6.81 -10.94
CA THR A 187 -8.80 6.78 -12.04
C THR A 187 -10.02 5.91 -11.74
N HIS A 188 -9.95 5.05 -10.72
CA HIS A 188 -11.07 4.27 -10.23
C HIS A 188 -11.93 5.13 -9.30
N VAL A 189 -13.20 5.30 -9.63
CA VAL A 189 -14.18 6.11 -8.89
C VAL A 189 -15.35 5.30 -8.32
N GLY A 190 -15.23 3.96 -8.35
CA GLY A 190 -16.30 3.06 -7.90
C GLY A 190 -17.57 3.18 -8.73
N ALA A 191 -18.70 3.30 -8.07
CA ALA A 191 -20.02 3.48 -8.70
C ALA A 191 -20.38 4.96 -8.97
N ALA A 192 -19.53 5.92 -8.59
CA ALA A 192 -19.79 7.34 -8.81
C ALA A 192 -19.71 7.70 -10.31
N ASP A 193 -20.53 8.66 -10.76
CA ASP A 193 -20.33 9.27 -12.06
C ASP A 193 -18.98 10.00 -12.07
N ARG A 194 -18.20 9.78 -13.12
CA ARG A 194 -16.85 10.33 -13.22
C ARG A 194 -16.84 11.86 -13.27
N THR A 195 -17.81 12.47 -13.96
CA THR A 195 -17.89 13.93 -14.10
C THR A 195 -18.24 14.56 -12.77
N ASP A 196 -19.26 14.03 -12.09
CA ASP A 196 -19.70 14.51 -10.78
C ASP A 196 -18.58 14.35 -9.74
N PHE A 197 -17.84 13.25 -9.78
CA PHE A 197 -16.66 13.04 -8.92
C PHE A 197 -15.58 14.09 -9.16
N VAL A 198 -15.23 14.34 -10.43
CA VAL A 198 -14.22 15.34 -10.80
C VAL A 198 -14.65 16.74 -10.36
N ASP A 199 -15.89 17.13 -10.61
CA ASP A 199 -16.42 18.45 -10.24
C ASP A 199 -16.48 18.63 -8.71
N SER A 200 -16.89 17.60 -7.97
CA SER A 200 -16.95 17.63 -6.50
C SER A 200 -15.56 17.72 -5.87
N VAL A 201 -14.59 16.96 -6.39
CA VAL A 201 -13.21 17.01 -5.90
C VAL A 201 -12.56 18.35 -6.24
N ALA A 202 -12.78 18.89 -7.43
CA ALA A 202 -12.26 20.22 -7.80
C ALA A 202 -12.81 21.31 -6.87
N ALA A 203 -14.11 21.30 -6.57
CA ALA A 203 -14.72 22.24 -5.64
C ALA A 203 -14.17 22.12 -4.22
N LEU A 204 -13.95 20.90 -3.73
CA LEU A 204 -13.30 20.62 -2.46
C LEU A 204 -11.88 21.20 -2.41
N LEU A 205 -11.06 20.93 -3.41
CA LEU A 205 -9.67 21.40 -3.47
C LEU A 205 -9.58 22.92 -3.61
N ASP A 206 -10.46 23.54 -4.37
CA ASP A 206 -10.59 25.01 -4.45
C ASP A 206 -10.96 25.63 -3.10
N SER A 207 -11.84 24.99 -2.30
CA SER A 207 -12.14 25.43 -0.94
C SER A 207 -10.90 25.34 -0.05
N ILE A 208 -10.23 24.17 -0.05
CA ILE A 208 -9.01 23.97 0.74
C ILE A 208 -7.94 25.01 0.39
N ALA A 209 -7.69 25.26 -0.91
CA ALA A 209 -6.68 26.21 -1.35
C ALA A 209 -6.99 27.65 -0.91
N ARG A 210 -8.26 28.07 -1.02
CA ARG A 210 -8.72 29.40 -0.55
C ARG A 210 -8.57 29.57 0.95
N ASP A 211 -9.00 28.55 1.72
CA ASP A 211 -9.07 28.64 3.18
C ASP A 211 -7.68 28.50 3.82
N SER A 212 -6.79 27.73 3.20
CA SER A 212 -5.43 27.49 3.69
C SER A 212 -4.39 28.47 3.16
N GLY A 213 -4.61 29.05 1.98
CA GLY A 213 -3.65 29.90 1.29
C GLY A 213 -2.43 29.17 0.75
N VAL A 214 -2.46 27.83 0.63
CA VAL A 214 -1.33 27.02 0.15
C VAL A 214 -1.63 26.36 -1.20
N GLU A 215 -0.59 25.98 -1.91
CA GLU A 215 -0.66 25.35 -3.23
C GLU A 215 -1.25 23.93 -3.16
N ILE A 216 -2.00 23.54 -4.19
CA ILE A 216 -2.42 22.16 -4.41
C ILE A 216 -1.41 21.47 -5.32
N VAL A 217 -0.82 20.37 -4.83
CA VAL A 217 0.19 19.58 -5.55
C VAL A 217 -0.35 18.19 -5.82
N PHE A 218 -0.59 17.87 -7.09
CA PHE A 218 -0.95 16.52 -7.51
C PHE A 218 0.28 15.63 -7.66
N LEU A 219 0.23 14.41 -7.13
CA LEU A 219 1.27 13.39 -7.28
C LEU A 219 0.66 12.07 -7.75
N ALA A 220 1.08 11.60 -8.91
CA ALA A 220 0.64 10.31 -9.44
C ALA A 220 1.31 9.13 -8.71
N HIS A 221 0.51 8.23 -8.16
CA HIS A 221 0.97 6.99 -7.51
C HIS A 221 0.90 5.76 -8.44
N PHE A 222 0.26 5.91 -9.59
CA PHE A 222 0.25 4.91 -10.64
C PHE A 222 0.42 5.58 -12.00
N GLY A 223 1.49 5.23 -12.72
CA GLY A 223 1.77 5.80 -14.03
C GLY A 223 3.16 5.44 -14.55
N PRO A 224 3.52 5.93 -15.75
CA PRO A 224 4.86 5.78 -16.29
C PRO A 224 5.87 6.65 -15.51
N LEU A 225 7.09 6.15 -15.33
CA LEU A 225 8.20 6.93 -14.75
C LEU A 225 8.82 7.93 -15.73
N ALA A 226 8.62 7.74 -17.03
CA ALA A 226 9.16 8.60 -18.09
C ALA A 226 8.04 9.16 -18.96
N ALA A 227 8.27 10.35 -19.51
CA ALA A 227 7.34 10.99 -20.46
C ALA A 227 7.13 10.12 -21.72
N PRO A 228 5.94 10.21 -22.35
CA PRO A 228 4.81 11.06 -21.98
C PRO A 228 3.98 10.48 -20.81
N TRP A 229 3.70 11.31 -19.82
CA TRP A 229 2.88 10.94 -18.63
C TRP A 229 1.38 11.08 -18.93
N GLN A 230 0.88 10.35 -19.94
CA GLN A 230 -0.52 10.45 -20.39
C GLN A 230 -1.38 9.27 -19.94
N ARG A 231 -0.92 8.51 -18.94
CA ARG A 231 -1.61 7.30 -18.44
C ARG A 231 -1.55 7.24 -16.91
N GLY A 232 -2.47 6.49 -16.33
CA GLY A 232 -2.55 6.32 -14.89
C GLY A 232 -3.21 7.51 -14.20
N ASP A 233 -2.74 7.85 -13.01
CA ASP A 233 -3.38 8.85 -12.16
C ASP A 233 -3.34 10.27 -12.71
N VAL A 234 -2.35 10.60 -13.51
CA VAL A 234 -2.23 11.91 -14.17
C VAL A 234 -3.51 12.27 -14.94
N VAL A 235 -4.16 11.30 -15.57
CA VAL A 235 -5.42 11.53 -16.29
C VAL A 235 -6.56 12.05 -15.38
N MET A 236 -6.61 11.56 -14.14
CA MET A 236 -7.56 12.06 -13.14
C MET A 236 -7.13 13.42 -12.62
N HIS A 237 -5.85 13.60 -12.33
CA HIS A 237 -5.31 14.86 -11.83
C HIS A 237 -5.54 16.01 -12.84
N GLU A 238 -5.26 15.79 -14.11
CA GLU A 238 -5.51 16.77 -15.17
C GLU A 238 -6.99 17.11 -15.33
N ALA A 239 -7.88 16.11 -15.23
CA ALA A 239 -9.31 16.33 -15.29
C ALA A 239 -9.82 17.20 -14.14
N VAL A 240 -9.33 16.95 -12.90
CA VAL A 240 -9.68 17.76 -11.72
C VAL A 240 -9.06 19.16 -11.82
N ALA A 241 -7.77 19.27 -12.14
CA ALA A 241 -7.07 20.54 -12.28
C ALA A 241 -7.72 21.46 -13.32
N ALA A 242 -8.23 20.91 -14.43
CA ALA A 242 -8.96 21.66 -15.46
C ALA A 242 -10.31 22.26 -14.99
N ARG A 243 -10.85 21.78 -13.86
CA ARG A 243 -12.10 22.29 -13.24
C ARG A 243 -11.81 23.25 -12.10
N MET A 244 -10.59 23.26 -11.57
CA MET A 244 -10.19 24.14 -10.48
C MET A 244 -10.00 25.58 -10.95
N THR A 245 -10.24 26.51 -10.02
CA THR A 245 -10.03 27.95 -10.18
C THR A 245 -8.74 28.41 -9.48
N GLN A 246 -8.24 27.65 -8.52
CA GLN A 246 -7.01 27.92 -7.81
C GLN A 246 -5.81 27.29 -8.53
N PRO A 247 -4.61 27.90 -8.46
CA PRO A 247 -3.43 27.36 -9.12
C PRO A 247 -3.03 26.01 -8.53
N THR A 248 -2.60 25.11 -9.41
CA THR A 248 -2.14 23.77 -9.06
C THR A 248 -0.83 23.43 -9.75
N ARG A 249 -0.10 22.49 -9.16
CA ARG A 249 1.09 21.88 -9.76
C ARG A 249 0.93 20.37 -9.80
N THR A 250 1.41 19.72 -10.84
CA THR A 250 1.41 18.27 -10.97
C THR A 250 2.84 17.74 -10.96
N GLU A 251 3.10 16.83 -10.01
CA GLU A 251 4.30 16.01 -9.98
C GLU A 251 4.01 14.68 -10.69
N PRO A 252 4.88 14.25 -11.59
CA PRO A 252 4.74 12.96 -12.27
C PRO A 252 4.98 11.80 -11.30
N THR A 253 4.66 10.59 -11.74
CA THR A 253 5.02 9.37 -11.01
C THR A 253 6.54 9.35 -10.78
N SER A 254 6.94 9.16 -9.53
CA SER A 254 8.34 9.17 -9.08
C SER A 254 8.72 7.86 -8.39
N THR A 255 9.87 7.82 -7.73
CA THR A 255 10.24 6.69 -6.87
C THR A 255 9.38 6.63 -5.62
N ALA A 256 9.30 5.45 -4.98
CA ALA A 256 8.57 5.28 -3.74
C ALA A 256 9.12 6.15 -2.61
N ALA A 257 10.44 6.27 -2.49
CA ALA A 257 11.11 7.12 -1.51
C ALA A 257 10.75 8.61 -1.69
N GLU A 258 10.72 9.12 -2.94
CA GLU A 258 10.36 10.51 -3.22
C GLU A 258 8.86 10.77 -2.94
N ALA A 259 7.98 9.86 -3.32
CA ALA A 259 6.55 9.97 -3.01
C ALA A 259 6.31 9.98 -1.50
N ALA A 260 7.03 9.15 -0.74
CA ALA A 260 6.97 9.12 0.71
C ALA A 260 7.48 10.44 1.33
N ARG A 261 8.57 10.99 0.82
CA ARG A 261 9.11 12.29 1.26
C ARG A 261 8.09 13.42 1.05
N LEU A 262 7.50 13.50 -0.15
CA LEU A 262 6.48 14.51 -0.47
C LEU A 262 5.24 14.38 0.43
N ALA A 263 4.75 13.17 0.69
CA ALA A 263 3.60 12.97 1.56
C ALA A 263 3.88 13.39 3.01
N ARG A 264 5.09 13.14 3.52
CA ARG A 264 5.50 13.51 4.88
C ARG A 264 5.76 14.99 5.07
N SER A 265 6.21 15.68 4.02
CA SER A 265 6.45 17.13 4.05
C SER A 265 5.20 17.96 3.79
N ALA A 266 4.09 17.38 3.32
CA ALA A 266 2.86 18.10 3.08
C ALA A 266 2.28 18.71 4.37
N SER A 267 1.59 19.85 4.25
CA SER A 267 0.79 20.41 5.33
C SER A 267 -0.51 19.62 5.56
N MET A 268 -1.03 19.03 4.49
CA MET A 268 -2.20 18.15 4.49
C MET A 268 -2.14 17.20 3.28
N VAL A 269 -2.79 16.04 3.37
CA VAL A 269 -2.97 15.09 2.25
C VAL A 269 -4.44 14.89 1.97
N VAL A 270 -4.84 14.90 0.68
CA VAL A 270 -6.17 14.49 0.20
C VAL A 270 -5.98 13.35 -0.80
N THR A 271 -6.59 12.20 -0.56
CA THR A 271 -6.26 11.05 -1.40
C THR A 271 -7.39 10.03 -1.54
N SER A 272 -7.59 9.50 -2.75
CA SER A 272 -8.29 8.25 -3.00
C SER A 272 -7.32 7.07 -3.23
N ARG A 273 -6.00 7.32 -3.24
CA ARG A 273 -4.96 6.32 -3.24
C ARG A 273 -4.55 5.96 -1.80
N TYR A 274 -4.20 4.71 -1.58
CA TYR A 274 -3.86 4.19 -0.25
C TYR A 274 -2.52 4.71 0.30
N HIS A 275 -1.45 4.61 -0.50
CA HIS A 275 -0.10 4.87 0.00
C HIS A 275 0.22 6.31 0.38
N PRO A 276 -0.39 7.37 -0.18
CA PRO A 276 -0.21 8.72 0.37
C PRO A 276 -0.62 8.81 1.84
N ALA A 277 -1.71 8.11 2.26
CA ALA A 277 -2.11 8.05 3.66
C ALA A 277 -1.10 7.25 4.52
N VAL A 278 -0.57 6.15 3.98
CA VAL A 278 0.49 5.34 4.63
C VAL A 278 1.74 6.17 4.86
N PHE A 279 2.22 6.89 3.86
CA PHE A 279 3.43 7.71 3.96
C PHE A 279 3.26 8.93 4.87
N ALA A 280 2.10 9.57 4.85
CA ALA A 280 1.76 10.73 5.67
C ALA A 280 1.68 10.40 7.17
N GLY A 281 1.23 9.18 7.50
CA GLY A 281 0.92 8.75 8.86
C GLY A 281 2.06 8.94 9.87
N PRO A 282 3.28 8.44 9.63
CA PRO A 282 4.41 8.55 10.57
C PRO A 282 4.84 9.98 10.89
N SER A 283 4.59 10.92 10.01
CA SER A 283 4.85 12.35 10.25
C SER A 283 3.64 13.08 10.84
N GLY A 284 2.52 12.38 11.06
CA GLY A 284 1.29 12.96 11.59
C GLY A 284 0.69 14.03 10.66
N VAL A 285 0.83 13.86 9.34
CA VAL A 285 0.22 14.79 8.39
C VAL A 285 -1.29 14.59 8.37
N ALA A 286 -2.04 15.66 8.57
CA ALA A 286 -3.51 15.61 8.51
C ALA A 286 -3.96 15.09 7.15
N THR A 287 -4.75 14.02 7.13
CA THR A 287 -5.08 13.32 5.89
C THR A 287 -6.59 13.13 5.75
N LEU A 288 -7.13 13.53 4.61
CA LEU A 288 -8.51 13.27 4.18
C LEU A 288 -8.49 12.15 3.13
N GLY A 289 -9.02 10.99 3.49
CA GLY A 289 -9.24 9.87 2.56
C GLY A 289 -10.57 10.01 1.82
N ILE A 290 -10.58 9.74 0.52
CA ILE A 290 -11.80 9.65 -0.31
C ILE A 290 -11.98 8.18 -0.69
N ALA A 291 -12.95 7.51 -0.09
CA ALA A 291 -13.26 6.11 -0.37
C ALA A 291 -14.30 6.02 -1.50
N VAL A 292 -14.02 5.19 -2.49
CA VAL A 292 -14.89 5.01 -3.66
C VAL A 292 -15.69 3.69 -3.63
N ASP A 293 -15.31 2.79 -2.74
CA ASP A 293 -15.94 1.48 -2.51
C ASP A 293 -15.55 0.91 -1.13
N ASP A 294 -16.09 -0.24 -0.77
CA ASP A 294 -15.81 -0.92 0.50
C ASP A 294 -14.33 -1.28 0.63
N TYR A 295 -13.68 -1.66 -0.46
CA TYR A 295 -12.25 -2.02 -0.46
C TYR A 295 -11.37 -0.81 -0.12
N THR A 296 -11.63 0.33 -0.72
CA THR A 296 -10.91 1.57 -0.43
C THR A 296 -11.23 2.11 0.96
N THR A 297 -12.48 1.93 1.43
CA THR A 297 -12.90 2.29 2.79
C THR A 297 -12.08 1.53 3.83
N VAL A 298 -12.01 0.20 3.73
CA VAL A 298 -11.25 -0.64 4.66
C VAL A 298 -9.78 -0.22 4.70
N LYS A 299 -9.17 -0.05 3.55
CA LYS A 299 -7.75 0.29 3.44
C LYS A 299 -7.43 1.68 3.98
N LEU A 300 -8.14 2.72 3.52
CA LEU A 300 -7.89 4.09 3.96
C LEU A 300 -8.16 4.26 5.45
N SER A 301 -9.26 3.69 5.95
CA SER A 301 -9.56 3.72 7.40
C SER A 301 -8.48 3.02 8.21
N GLY A 302 -7.96 1.89 7.74
CA GLY A 302 -6.88 1.15 8.38
C GLY A 302 -5.57 1.95 8.43
N ALA A 303 -5.16 2.54 7.30
CA ALA A 303 -3.95 3.36 7.22
C ALA A 303 -4.02 4.57 8.15
N LEU A 304 -5.15 5.27 8.19
CA LEU A 304 -5.36 6.42 9.05
C LEU A 304 -5.41 6.03 10.54
N ALA A 305 -6.13 4.96 10.87
CA ALA A 305 -6.25 4.46 12.24
C ALA A 305 -4.91 4.02 12.82
N ALA A 306 -4.00 3.50 12.00
CA ALA A 306 -2.65 3.11 12.44
C ALA A 306 -1.87 4.28 13.09
N PHE A 307 -2.19 5.53 12.71
CA PHE A 307 -1.56 6.74 13.21
C PHE A 307 -2.56 7.70 13.88
N GLY A 308 -3.67 7.17 14.42
CA GLY A 308 -4.63 7.90 15.24
C GLY A 308 -5.50 8.90 14.49
N GLN A 309 -5.73 8.68 13.19
CA GLN A 309 -6.63 9.46 12.35
C GLN A 309 -7.83 8.62 11.87
N ALA A 310 -8.94 9.27 11.47
CA ALA A 310 -10.16 8.57 11.06
C ALA A 310 -10.92 9.29 9.93
N SER A 311 -10.30 10.24 9.25
CA SER A 311 -10.98 11.15 8.32
C SER A 311 -11.08 10.53 6.93
N VAL A 312 -12.09 9.70 6.73
CA VAL A 312 -12.46 9.12 5.43
C VAL A 312 -13.88 9.57 5.08
N VAL A 313 -14.07 10.06 3.86
CA VAL A 313 -15.35 10.41 3.28
C VAL A 313 -15.65 9.49 2.10
N ALA A 314 -16.90 9.05 1.96
CA ALA A 314 -17.31 8.33 0.76
C ALA A 314 -17.40 9.27 -0.45
N ALA A 315 -17.11 8.78 -1.64
CA ALA A 315 -17.24 9.58 -2.86
C ALA A 315 -18.65 10.13 -3.09
N ALA A 316 -19.67 9.42 -2.59
CA ALA A 316 -21.07 9.88 -2.62
C ALA A 316 -21.35 11.07 -1.67
N ASP A 317 -20.53 11.27 -0.64
CA ASP A 317 -20.73 12.27 0.42
C ASP A 317 -19.73 13.43 0.31
N LEU A 318 -19.11 13.64 -0.85
CA LEU A 318 -18.11 14.70 -1.08
C LEU A 318 -18.65 16.11 -0.84
N ALA A 319 -19.99 16.31 -0.85
CA ALA A 319 -20.60 17.58 -0.51
C ALA A 319 -20.30 18.03 0.93
N ASP A 320 -20.08 17.11 1.87
CA ASP A 320 -19.76 17.38 3.28
C ASP A 320 -18.25 17.49 3.53
N ALA A 321 -17.42 17.14 2.53
CA ALA A 321 -15.97 17.10 2.64
C ALA A 321 -15.32 18.47 2.93
N PRO A 322 -15.79 19.64 2.43
CA PRO A 322 -15.19 20.93 2.74
C PRO A 322 -15.15 21.24 4.24
N GLN A 323 -16.24 21.00 4.97
CA GLN A 323 -16.28 21.21 6.41
C GLN A 323 -15.34 20.27 7.18
N LEU A 324 -15.19 19.03 6.73
CA LEU A 324 -14.26 18.09 7.30
C LEU A 324 -12.81 18.53 7.01
N ALA A 325 -12.50 18.98 5.81
CA ALA A 325 -11.20 19.51 5.43
C ALA A 325 -10.80 20.75 6.25
N GLU A 326 -11.73 21.69 6.47
CA GLU A 326 -11.51 22.86 7.32
C GLU A 326 -11.15 22.45 8.76
N ARG A 327 -11.90 21.51 9.36
CA ARG A 327 -11.57 20.99 10.70
C ARG A 327 -10.20 20.32 10.75
N LEU A 328 -9.86 19.53 9.74
CA LEU A 328 -8.54 18.87 9.65
C LEU A 328 -7.43 19.89 9.50
N TRP A 329 -7.62 20.89 8.66
CA TRP A 329 -6.66 21.99 8.50
C TRP A 329 -6.43 22.75 9.80
N GLY A 330 -7.50 23.08 10.52
CA GLY A 330 -7.42 23.74 11.83
C GLY A 330 -6.68 22.91 12.88
N ALA A 331 -6.92 21.59 12.90
CA ALA A 331 -6.34 20.66 13.85
C ALA A 331 -4.97 20.08 13.43
N ARG A 332 -4.41 20.45 12.25
CA ARG A 332 -3.24 19.80 11.66
C ARG A 332 -2.01 19.75 12.56
N HIS A 333 -1.80 20.75 13.40
CA HIS A 333 -0.68 20.78 14.35
C HIS A 333 -0.85 19.75 15.47
N GLU A 334 -2.05 19.62 16.04
CA GLU A 334 -2.36 18.63 17.06
C GLU A 334 -2.29 17.21 16.49
N ILE A 335 -2.81 17.01 15.27
CA ILE A 335 -2.72 15.73 14.55
C ILE A 335 -1.26 15.36 14.33
N ARG A 336 -0.41 16.33 13.94
CA ARG A 336 1.03 16.11 13.72
C ARG A 336 1.73 15.65 14.99
N VAL A 337 1.53 16.35 16.10
CA VAL A 337 2.16 15.99 17.38
C VAL A 337 1.71 14.60 17.85
N ARG A 338 0.42 14.32 17.81
CA ARG A 338 -0.12 13.01 18.19
C ARG A 338 0.38 11.90 17.29
N GLY A 339 0.38 12.12 15.97
CA GLY A 339 0.83 11.13 15.00
C GLY A 339 2.31 10.77 15.17
N GLN A 340 3.17 11.74 15.49
CA GLN A 340 4.60 11.51 15.75
C GLN A 340 4.83 10.66 17.02
N VAL A 341 4.04 10.86 18.06
CA VAL A 341 4.09 10.01 19.27
C VAL A 341 3.72 8.57 18.93
N ILE A 342 2.61 8.37 18.21
CA ILE A 342 2.15 7.04 17.79
C ILE A 342 3.19 6.40 16.84
N ALA A 343 3.82 7.19 15.97
CA ALA A 343 4.82 6.69 15.03
C ALA A 343 6.05 6.07 15.74
N ALA A 344 6.46 6.60 16.89
CA ALA A 344 7.56 6.01 17.66
C ALA A 344 7.20 4.60 18.17
N GLU A 345 5.98 4.41 18.67
CA GLU A 345 5.49 3.10 19.11
C GLU A 345 5.37 2.14 17.93
N ARG A 346 4.75 2.58 16.82
CA ARG A 346 4.60 1.76 15.60
C ARG A 346 5.92 1.36 14.98
N ARG A 347 6.93 2.22 15.07
CA ARG A 347 8.30 1.88 14.61
C ARG A 347 8.91 0.77 15.44
N ALA A 348 8.83 0.86 16.77
CA ALA A 348 9.33 -0.21 17.65
C ALA A 348 8.63 -1.55 17.37
N GLU A 349 7.31 -1.52 17.16
CA GLU A 349 6.54 -2.70 16.77
C GLU A 349 6.97 -3.24 15.39
N SER A 350 7.24 -2.35 14.42
CA SER A 350 7.71 -2.74 13.09
C SER A 350 9.10 -3.39 13.17
N ASP A 351 10.02 -2.80 13.93
CA ASP A 351 11.39 -3.36 14.09
C ASP A 351 11.32 -4.75 14.74
N ALA A 352 10.52 -4.93 15.80
CA ALA A 352 10.31 -6.22 16.44
C ALA A 352 9.67 -7.25 15.49
N TRP A 353 8.78 -6.81 14.60
CA TRP A 353 8.21 -7.67 13.57
C TRP A 353 9.27 -8.16 12.58
N TRP A 354 10.07 -7.25 12.05
CA TRP A 354 11.12 -7.61 11.11
C TRP A 354 12.19 -8.50 11.73
N ASP A 355 12.47 -8.35 13.04
CA ASP A 355 13.36 -9.27 13.77
C ASP A 355 12.76 -10.68 13.82
N ARG A 356 11.45 -10.82 14.03
CA ARG A 356 10.75 -12.12 13.97
C ARG A 356 10.77 -12.71 12.56
N VAL A 357 10.51 -11.90 11.52
CA VAL A 357 10.55 -12.34 10.12
C VAL A 357 11.93 -12.90 9.79
N VAL A 358 12.99 -12.14 10.10
CA VAL A 358 14.36 -12.57 9.85
C VAL A 358 14.72 -13.79 10.68
N GLY A 359 14.24 -13.88 11.92
CA GLY A 359 14.46 -15.07 12.77
C GLY A 359 13.89 -16.35 12.14
N VAL A 360 12.75 -16.29 11.43
CA VAL A 360 12.21 -17.44 10.69
C VAL A 360 13.04 -17.74 9.45
N VAL A 361 13.42 -16.70 8.70
CA VAL A 361 14.14 -16.84 7.42
C VAL A 361 15.59 -17.31 7.60
N SER A 362 16.25 -16.99 8.75
CA SER A 362 17.65 -17.32 8.99
C SER A 362 17.88 -18.59 9.80
N ASN A 363 16.83 -19.22 10.35
CA ASN A 363 16.93 -20.44 11.16
C ASN A 363 16.79 -21.74 10.34
N THR A 364 16.90 -21.62 9.03
CA THR A 364 16.92 -22.72 8.07
C THR A 364 18.32 -22.97 7.55
#